data_bbcdafd007b76147ee64442d1d1191aa
#
_entry.id   bbcdafd007b76147ee64442d1d1191aa
#
_cell.length_a   1.000
_cell.length_b   1.000
_cell.length_c   1.000
_cell.angle_alpha   90.00
_cell.angle_beta   90.00
_cell.angle_gamma   90.00
#
_symmetry.space_group_name_H-M   'P 1'
#
loop_
_entity.id
_entity.type
_entity.pdbx_description
1 polymer ?
#
loop_
_entity_poly.entity_id
_entity_poly.type
_entity_poly.pdbx_seq_one_letter_code
_entity_poly.pdbx_strand_id
1 'polypeptide(L)'
;YWLNIKNGKYKKADDPKFKDLDTRFPEIYKKVSGQQLVEQYLDDDLDETLRVDDEFNQGSFLLASLVPTTYERVSTMGTATLWKMIMLAWSYKYQLAIPEKQSKTDFVGGLSRLITVGYSTNVLKLDFSSLYPSIQLVHDVFPKCDVTGAMKGLLKYFRDTRILYKQLAEEYSESDPKKSKSFDRKQLPIKIFINSMFGALSAPQVYHWGDMYMGEQITCTGRQYLRQMIAFFMNRGYKPLVMDTDGVNFSAPNDIENRMYVGRGLNWKVKEGKEYTGAAADIAEYNDIFMRGEMALDNDGVWPSCINLARKNYALMTDSGKIKLVGNTIKSKKLPGYIEDFLDKGIKMLLKGEGKEFVEYYYEYIQKIYDKKIPLIKIAQRAKVKQSLDDYQFRCTQKTKAGSLMSRQAHMELAINHKMNVNLGDVILYVNNGTKASHGDVQKVNKLKSGWRPDDLDYYMKNHGEVPKEGMDSMIRLNCYILDQSDLENNPDLTGDYNVARALNTFNKRIEPLMVVFQDEVRNNLIVTEPESRGIFTSSQCELVGGLPLGQGDQDDLDDVLKISDQELSYWDKRGLSPMYMYEKAEEGWINKVKLLPHFQSVGGQDEPSLIEVDQLNTSTSI
;
A
#
# COMPACT_ATOMS: atom_id res chain seq x y z
N TYR A 1 -0.42 14.57 31.69
CA TYR A 1 -1.34 15.67 31.50
C TYR A 1 -2.67 15.42 32.22
N TRP A 2 -3.46 14.45 31.77
CA TRP A 2 -4.71 14.03 32.36
C TRP A 2 -4.57 13.59 33.84
N LEU A 3 -3.43 12.98 34.20
CA LEU A 3 -3.13 12.64 35.59
C LEU A 3 -3.02 13.88 36.49
N ASN A 4 -2.46 14.97 35.97
CA ASN A 4 -2.37 16.25 36.70
C ASN A 4 -3.73 16.94 36.85
N ILE A 5 -4.61 16.82 35.84
CA ILE A 5 -5.99 17.27 35.91
C ILE A 5 -6.75 16.44 36.95
N LYS A 6 -6.69 15.11 36.87
CA LYS A 6 -7.34 14.16 37.79
C LYS A 6 -6.92 14.37 39.24
N ASN A 7 -5.69 14.75 39.50
CA ASN A 7 -5.14 14.99 40.82
C ASN A 7 -5.36 16.42 41.33
N GLY A 8 -6.15 17.25 40.66
CA GLY A 8 -6.44 18.63 41.04
C GLY A 8 -5.22 19.57 41.06
N LYS A 9 -4.09 19.15 40.52
CA LYS A 9 -2.83 19.93 40.47
C LYS A 9 -2.81 20.97 39.33
N TYR A 10 -3.88 21.01 38.55
CA TYR A 10 -3.95 21.83 37.38
C TYR A 10 -4.47 23.24 37.69
N LYS A 11 -3.66 24.26 37.46
CA LYS A 11 -4.05 25.66 37.51
C LYS A 11 -4.32 26.19 36.11
N LYS A 12 -5.54 26.48 35.82
CA LYS A 12 -6.16 26.62 34.54
C LYS A 12 -5.70 27.80 33.68
N ALA A 13 -5.43 28.95 34.27
CA ALA A 13 -5.39 30.19 33.50
C ALA A 13 -4.01 30.62 33.01
N ASP A 14 -2.96 30.13 33.65
CA ASP A 14 -1.62 30.70 33.49
C ASP A 14 -0.62 29.76 32.78
N ASP A 15 -1.04 28.57 32.34
CA ASP A 15 -0.14 27.63 31.68
C ASP A 15 -0.08 27.88 30.16
N PRO A 16 1.09 28.25 29.61
CA PRO A 16 1.26 28.54 28.18
C PRO A 16 0.84 27.41 27.25
N LYS A 17 0.82 26.17 27.75
CA LYS A 17 0.42 24.96 26.99
C LYS A 17 -1.05 24.97 26.53
N PHE A 18 -1.85 25.91 27.06
CA PHE A 18 -3.28 25.97 26.80
C PHE A 18 -3.74 27.16 25.97
N LYS A 19 -2.85 28.07 25.60
CA LYS A 19 -3.21 29.20 24.73
C LYS A 19 -3.81 28.77 23.40
N ASP A 20 -3.34 27.63 22.86
CA ASP A 20 -3.86 27.08 21.60
C ASP A 20 -5.21 26.38 21.74
N LEU A 21 -5.51 25.84 22.92
CA LEU A 21 -6.79 25.15 23.16
C LEU A 21 -7.94 26.15 23.34
N ASP A 22 -7.65 27.34 23.83
CA ASP A 22 -8.63 28.40 23.99
C ASP A 22 -9.22 28.87 22.65
N THR A 23 -8.41 28.81 21.58
CA THR A 23 -8.84 29.11 20.20
C THR A 23 -9.52 27.93 19.49
N ARG A 24 -9.14 26.70 19.79
CA ARG A 24 -9.71 25.48 19.18
C ARG A 24 -11.01 25.02 19.83
N PHE A 25 -11.14 25.24 21.14
CA PHE A 25 -12.28 24.78 21.92
C PHE A 25 -12.78 25.85 22.90
N PRO A 26 -13.24 27.02 22.40
CA PRO A 26 -13.58 28.17 23.24
C PRO A 26 -14.72 27.86 24.25
N GLU A 27 -15.55 26.87 23.97
CA GLU A 27 -16.67 26.52 24.87
C GLU A 27 -16.23 25.63 26.04
N ILE A 28 -15.21 24.80 25.89
CA ILE A 28 -14.65 23.93 26.93
C ILE A 28 -13.89 24.75 27.97
N TYR A 29 -13.37 25.95 27.58
CA TYR A 29 -12.51 26.78 28.40
C TYR A 29 -13.25 27.76 29.31
N LYS A 30 -14.56 27.90 29.15
CA LYS A 30 -15.35 28.75 30.04
C LYS A 30 -15.58 28.09 31.41
N LYS A 31 -14.59 28.21 32.31
CA LYS A 31 -14.72 27.91 33.75
C LYS A 31 -15.18 26.48 34.12
N VAL A 32 -14.64 25.45 33.48
CA VAL A 32 -14.89 24.06 33.88
C VAL A 32 -13.87 23.57 34.91
N SER A 33 -14.29 22.75 35.85
CA SER A 33 -13.39 22.09 36.80
C SER A 33 -12.58 20.99 36.10
N GLY A 34 -11.45 20.57 36.70
CA GLY A 34 -10.68 19.44 36.16
C GLY A 34 -11.49 18.14 36.05
N GLN A 35 -12.45 17.94 36.94
CA GLN A 35 -13.37 16.81 36.89
C GLN A 35 -14.30 16.89 35.68
N GLN A 36 -14.91 18.04 35.41
CA GLN A 36 -15.76 18.25 34.24
C GLN A 36 -15.00 18.04 32.92
N LEU A 37 -13.70 18.40 32.85
CA LEU A 37 -12.88 18.11 31.70
C LEU A 37 -12.61 16.62 31.51
N VAL A 38 -12.47 15.86 32.59
CA VAL A 38 -12.33 14.39 32.54
C VAL A 38 -13.65 13.74 32.11
N GLU A 39 -14.76 14.20 32.62
CA GLU A 39 -16.10 13.72 32.23
C GLU A 39 -16.35 13.98 30.74
N GLN A 40 -16.07 15.20 30.26
CA GLN A 40 -16.18 15.52 28.83
C GLN A 40 -15.26 14.66 27.95
N TYR A 41 -14.04 14.41 28.40
CA TYR A 41 -13.12 13.53 27.68
C TYR A 41 -13.64 12.07 27.60
N LEU A 42 -14.23 11.58 28.67
CA LEU A 42 -14.83 10.23 28.68
C LEU A 42 -16.04 10.15 27.75
N ASP A 43 -16.87 11.19 27.72
CA ASP A 43 -18.00 11.28 26.81
C ASP A 43 -17.52 11.30 25.34
N ASP A 44 -16.48 12.10 25.03
CA ASP A 44 -15.88 12.15 23.70
C ASP A 44 -15.28 10.79 23.29
N ASP A 45 -14.59 10.07 24.20
CA ASP A 45 -14.05 8.73 23.95
C ASP A 45 -15.16 7.70 23.68
N LEU A 46 -16.28 7.80 24.43
CA LEU A 46 -17.45 6.94 24.21
C LEU A 46 -18.10 7.24 22.85
N ASP A 47 -18.28 8.51 22.52
CA ASP A 47 -18.84 8.93 21.24
C ASP A 47 -17.95 8.52 20.07
N GLU A 48 -16.62 8.65 20.19
CA GLU A 48 -15.68 8.16 19.17
C GLU A 48 -15.76 6.63 19.03
N THR A 49 -15.89 5.90 20.14
CA THR A 49 -16.05 4.45 20.13
C THR A 49 -17.34 4.04 19.42
N LEU A 50 -18.47 4.72 19.72
CA LEU A 50 -19.75 4.48 19.04
C LEU A 50 -19.67 4.80 17.54
N ARG A 51 -18.97 5.87 17.15
CA ARG A 51 -18.77 6.20 15.72
C ARG A 51 -17.91 5.14 15.00
N VAL A 52 -16.88 4.62 15.67
CA VAL A 52 -16.08 3.51 15.16
C VAL A 52 -16.94 2.26 15.01
N ASP A 53 -17.78 1.95 15.99
CA ASP A 53 -18.72 0.84 15.93
C ASP A 53 -19.68 0.97 14.75
N ASP A 54 -20.33 2.11 14.60
CA ASP A 54 -21.22 2.41 13.48
C ASP A 54 -20.52 2.30 12.11
N GLU A 55 -19.25 2.72 12.01
CA GLU A 55 -18.52 2.71 10.74
C GLU A 55 -18.08 1.30 10.35
N PHE A 56 -17.63 0.47 11.30
CA PHE A 56 -16.97 -0.81 11.00
C PHE A 56 -17.82 -2.04 11.33
N ASN A 57 -18.69 -1.99 12.35
CA ASN A 57 -19.36 -3.20 12.83
C ASN A 57 -20.59 -3.60 12.02
N GLN A 58 -21.24 -2.70 11.30
CA GLN A 58 -22.39 -3.03 10.44
C GLN A 58 -22.05 -4.13 9.43
N GLY A 59 -20.84 -4.10 8.88
CA GLY A 59 -20.36 -5.11 7.95
C GLY A 59 -20.10 -6.47 8.60
N SER A 60 -19.50 -6.48 9.78
CA SER A 60 -19.28 -7.70 10.55
C SER A 60 -20.60 -8.32 11.00
N PHE A 61 -21.57 -7.47 11.34
CA PHE A 61 -22.93 -7.90 11.70
C PHE A 61 -23.65 -8.58 10.52
N LEU A 62 -23.53 -7.97 9.32
CA LEU A 62 -24.07 -8.57 8.11
C LEU A 62 -23.42 -9.92 7.84
N LEU A 63 -22.11 -10.04 7.93
CA LEU A 63 -21.43 -11.34 7.75
C LEU A 63 -21.83 -12.34 8.83
N ALA A 64 -22.04 -11.93 10.07
CA ALA A 64 -22.51 -12.81 11.15
C ALA A 64 -23.93 -13.34 10.91
N SER A 65 -24.77 -12.60 10.20
CA SER A 65 -26.09 -13.08 9.79
C SER A 65 -26.04 -14.11 8.66
N LEU A 66 -24.93 -14.18 7.92
CA LEU A 66 -24.75 -15.03 6.73
C LEU A 66 -23.86 -16.26 6.99
N VAL A 67 -22.97 -16.17 7.98
CA VAL A 67 -22.04 -17.24 8.34
C VAL A 67 -22.54 -17.96 9.61
N PRO A 68 -22.61 -19.28 9.64
CA PRO A 68 -23.15 -20.04 10.79
C PRO A 68 -22.17 -20.04 11.98
N THR A 69 -21.96 -18.88 12.58
CA THR A 69 -21.08 -18.68 13.74
C THR A 69 -21.48 -17.43 14.54
N THR A 70 -20.81 -17.19 15.69
CA THR A 70 -21.06 -16.02 16.52
C THR A 70 -20.45 -14.76 15.92
N TYR A 71 -21.00 -13.61 16.25
CA TYR A 71 -20.48 -12.28 15.87
C TYR A 71 -19.00 -12.11 16.25
N GLU A 72 -18.63 -12.47 17.48
CA GLU A 72 -17.25 -12.41 17.96
C GLU A 72 -16.27 -13.18 17.04
N ARG A 73 -16.68 -14.37 16.59
CA ARG A 73 -15.87 -15.17 15.68
C ARG A 73 -15.76 -14.53 14.29
N VAL A 74 -16.85 -13.97 13.77
CA VAL A 74 -16.82 -13.28 12.48
C VAL A 74 -15.88 -12.09 12.50
N SER A 75 -15.90 -11.30 13.59
CA SER A 75 -15.05 -10.10 13.72
C SER A 75 -13.56 -10.40 13.97
N THR A 76 -13.24 -11.58 14.50
CA THR A 76 -11.86 -11.95 14.87
C THR A 76 -11.20 -12.98 13.95
N MET A 77 -11.97 -13.76 13.20
CA MET A 77 -11.44 -14.80 12.33
C MET A 77 -11.09 -14.29 10.92
N GLY A 78 -10.07 -14.90 10.33
CA GLY A 78 -9.76 -14.67 8.92
C GLY A 78 -10.86 -15.22 8.00
N THR A 79 -11.08 -14.54 6.89
CA THR A 79 -12.17 -14.83 5.92
C THR A 79 -12.12 -16.24 5.34
N ALA A 80 -10.94 -16.84 5.16
CA ALA A 80 -10.81 -18.24 4.75
C ALA A 80 -11.42 -19.21 5.77
N THR A 81 -11.34 -18.88 7.07
CA THR A 81 -11.97 -19.68 8.13
C THR A 81 -13.50 -19.54 8.08
N LEU A 82 -14.01 -18.37 7.75
CA LEU A 82 -15.45 -18.15 7.58
C LEU A 82 -16.00 -18.98 6.41
N TRP A 83 -15.31 -19.01 5.28
CA TRP A 83 -15.64 -19.92 4.16
C TRP A 83 -15.65 -21.38 4.58
N LYS A 84 -14.65 -21.79 5.36
CA LYS A 84 -14.60 -23.16 5.91
C LYS A 84 -15.81 -23.45 6.78
N MET A 85 -16.25 -22.53 7.62
CA MET A 85 -17.42 -22.74 8.50
C MET A 85 -18.72 -22.90 7.70
N ILE A 86 -18.91 -22.08 6.66
CA ILE A 86 -20.07 -22.23 5.76
C ILE A 86 -20.08 -23.61 5.11
N MET A 87 -18.95 -24.02 4.54
CA MET A 87 -18.86 -25.31 3.84
C MET A 87 -18.97 -26.51 4.78
N LEU A 88 -18.46 -26.41 6.01
CA LEU A 88 -18.66 -27.44 7.04
C LEU A 88 -20.14 -27.56 7.43
N ALA A 89 -20.82 -26.43 7.65
CA ALA A 89 -22.25 -26.44 7.97
C ALA A 89 -23.08 -26.98 6.81
N TRP A 90 -22.72 -26.66 5.57
CA TRP A 90 -23.33 -27.18 4.36
C TRP A 90 -23.14 -28.71 4.27
N SER A 91 -21.90 -29.18 4.43
CA SER A 91 -21.60 -30.62 4.42
C SER A 91 -22.35 -31.38 5.50
N TYR A 92 -22.44 -30.83 6.71
CA TYR A 92 -23.22 -31.41 7.79
C TYR A 92 -24.71 -31.51 7.44
N LYS A 93 -25.29 -30.41 6.93
CA LYS A 93 -26.71 -30.33 6.55
C LYS A 93 -27.09 -31.37 5.50
N TYR A 94 -26.23 -31.59 4.51
CA TYR A 94 -26.48 -32.49 3.38
C TYR A 94 -25.77 -33.83 3.50
N GLN A 95 -25.19 -34.15 4.66
CA GLN A 95 -24.47 -35.38 4.96
C GLN A 95 -23.38 -35.74 3.94
N LEU A 96 -22.61 -34.71 3.53
CA LEU A 96 -21.52 -34.82 2.57
C LEU A 96 -20.20 -35.12 3.29
N ALA A 97 -19.35 -35.92 2.67
CA ALA A 97 -17.98 -36.11 3.13
C ALA A 97 -17.18 -34.81 3.06
N ILE A 98 -16.35 -34.56 4.08
CA ILE A 98 -15.42 -33.43 4.07
C ILE A 98 -14.16 -33.87 3.32
N PRO A 99 -13.71 -33.12 2.29
CA PRO A 99 -12.51 -33.47 1.55
C PRO A 99 -11.26 -33.48 2.43
N GLU A 100 -10.28 -34.30 2.09
CA GLU A 100 -8.98 -34.28 2.73
C GLU A 100 -8.19 -33.02 2.32
N LYS A 101 -7.41 -32.48 3.26
CA LYS A 101 -6.53 -31.35 2.98
C LYS A 101 -5.36 -31.79 2.09
N GLN A 102 -4.98 -30.93 1.17
CA GLN A 102 -3.87 -31.15 0.25
C GLN A 102 -2.63 -30.36 0.68
N SER A 103 -1.46 -30.79 0.20
CA SER A 103 -0.22 -30.03 0.35
C SER A 103 -0.24 -28.76 -0.51
N LYS A 104 0.41 -27.70 0.00
CA LYS A 104 0.59 -26.48 -0.77
C LYS A 104 1.70 -26.68 -1.81
N THR A 105 1.43 -26.23 -3.04
CA THR A 105 2.42 -26.08 -4.11
C THR A 105 2.49 -24.60 -4.50
N ASP A 106 3.60 -24.15 -5.07
CA ASP A 106 3.72 -22.77 -5.54
C ASP A 106 3.20 -22.65 -6.98
N PHE A 107 2.58 -21.53 -7.28
CA PHE A 107 2.15 -21.14 -8.62
C PHE A 107 2.32 -19.63 -8.85
N VAL A 108 2.29 -19.22 -10.09
CA VAL A 108 2.47 -17.81 -10.47
C VAL A 108 1.20 -17.02 -10.15
N GLY A 109 1.31 -16.01 -9.31
CA GLY A 109 0.23 -15.14 -8.89
C GLY A 109 -0.25 -14.15 -9.96
N GLY A 110 -0.94 -13.10 -9.52
CA GLY A 110 -1.37 -12.00 -10.37
C GLY A 110 -0.20 -11.21 -10.95
N LEU A 111 -0.43 -10.53 -12.06
CA LEU A 111 0.57 -9.73 -12.77
C LEU A 111 0.60 -8.31 -12.19
N SER A 112 1.78 -7.88 -11.73
CA SER A 112 2.02 -6.51 -11.30
C SER A 112 3.32 -6.03 -11.92
N ARG A 113 3.27 -4.97 -12.72
CA ARG A 113 4.41 -4.45 -13.50
C ARG A 113 4.38 -2.93 -13.52
N LEU A 114 5.55 -2.33 -13.61
CA LEU A 114 5.76 -0.91 -13.87
C LEU A 114 6.23 -0.76 -15.33
N ILE A 115 5.36 -0.25 -16.19
CA ILE A 115 5.63 -0.15 -17.63
C ILE A 115 6.22 1.20 -17.99
N THR A 116 5.74 2.27 -17.37
CA THR A 116 6.26 3.62 -17.61
C THR A 116 6.58 4.30 -16.29
N VAL A 117 7.85 4.62 -16.09
CA VAL A 117 8.34 5.42 -14.96
C VAL A 117 8.15 6.90 -15.30
N GLY A 118 7.92 7.71 -14.28
CA GLY A 118 7.95 9.15 -14.40
C GLY A 118 6.59 9.83 -14.35
N TYR A 119 6.56 11.06 -14.83
CA TYR A 119 5.40 11.94 -14.89
C TYR A 119 4.51 11.61 -16.09
N SER A 120 3.21 11.60 -15.86
CA SER A 120 2.21 11.37 -16.90
C SER A 120 0.98 12.22 -16.64
N THR A 121 0.31 12.65 -17.72
CA THR A 121 -0.93 13.44 -17.68
C THR A 121 -2.11 12.66 -18.23
N ASN A 122 -3.33 13.17 -18.00
CA ASN A 122 -4.58 12.56 -18.49
C ASN A 122 -4.69 11.09 -18.12
N VAL A 123 -4.48 10.78 -16.85
CA VAL A 123 -4.41 9.38 -16.38
C VAL A 123 -5.78 8.82 -16.10
N LEU A 124 -6.05 7.67 -16.69
CA LEU A 124 -7.26 6.88 -16.53
C LEU A 124 -6.90 5.57 -15.83
N LYS A 125 -7.57 5.25 -14.72
CA LYS A 125 -7.43 3.97 -14.05
C LYS A 125 -8.57 3.05 -14.45
N LEU A 126 -8.25 1.97 -15.13
CA LEU A 126 -9.19 0.92 -15.53
C LEU A 126 -9.00 -0.30 -14.64
N ASP A 127 -10.09 -0.84 -14.13
CA ASP A 127 -10.08 -1.94 -13.15
C ASP A 127 -11.20 -2.94 -13.46
N PHE A 128 -10.90 -4.24 -13.38
CA PHE A 128 -11.96 -5.24 -13.57
C PHE A 128 -12.84 -5.34 -12.32
N SER A 129 -14.13 -5.36 -12.53
CA SER A 129 -15.12 -5.55 -11.46
C SER A 129 -14.96 -6.91 -10.79
N SER A 130 -14.26 -6.94 -9.62
CA SER A 130 -14.02 -8.18 -8.86
C SER A 130 -13.41 -9.30 -9.72
N LEU A 131 -12.25 -9.08 -10.34
CA LEU A 131 -11.63 -9.94 -11.35
C LEU A 131 -11.70 -11.44 -11.00
N TYR A 132 -11.15 -11.86 -9.87
CA TYR A 132 -11.06 -13.28 -9.52
C TYR A 132 -12.41 -13.95 -9.29
N PRO A 133 -13.33 -13.37 -8.51
CA PRO A 133 -14.70 -13.89 -8.41
C PRO A 133 -15.42 -13.97 -9.75
N SER A 134 -15.24 -12.98 -10.62
CA SER A 134 -15.84 -12.97 -11.95
C SER A 134 -15.28 -14.07 -12.85
N ILE A 135 -13.95 -14.28 -12.83
CA ILE A 135 -13.31 -15.40 -13.52
C ILE A 135 -13.86 -16.73 -13.04
N GLN A 136 -13.99 -16.92 -11.71
CA GLN A 136 -14.54 -18.15 -11.15
C GLN A 136 -15.94 -18.44 -11.68
N LEU A 137 -16.81 -17.43 -11.73
CA LEU A 137 -18.19 -17.60 -12.19
C LEU A 137 -18.30 -17.82 -13.70
N VAL A 138 -17.55 -17.02 -14.50
CA VAL A 138 -17.62 -17.07 -15.98
C VAL A 138 -16.97 -18.32 -16.53
N HIS A 139 -15.82 -18.73 -15.98
CA HIS A 139 -15.05 -19.88 -16.43
C HIS A 139 -15.31 -21.16 -15.64
N ASP A 140 -16.28 -21.14 -14.73
CA ASP A 140 -16.68 -22.28 -13.88
C ASP A 140 -15.50 -22.89 -13.11
N VAL A 141 -14.64 -22.04 -12.51
CA VAL A 141 -13.42 -22.45 -11.83
C VAL A 141 -13.72 -22.76 -10.36
N PHE A 142 -14.19 -23.99 -10.10
CA PHE A 142 -14.53 -24.48 -8.77
C PHE A 142 -13.97 -25.88 -8.54
N PRO A 143 -13.65 -26.24 -7.27
CA PRO A 143 -13.08 -27.54 -6.97
C PRO A 143 -14.08 -28.68 -7.25
N LYS A 144 -13.60 -29.73 -7.88
CA LYS A 144 -14.44 -30.92 -8.19
C LYS A 144 -15.00 -31.61 -6.93
N CYS A 145 -14.36 -31.42 -5.77
CA CYS A 145 -14.84 -31.94 -4.49
C CYS A 145 -16.07 -31.20 -3.94
N ASP A 146 -16.44 -30.05 -4.49
CA ASP A 146 -17.72 -29.40 -4.22
C ASP A 146 -18.80 -29.98 -5.12
N VAL A 147 -19.20 -31.20 -4.82
CA VAL A 147 -20.16 -32.01 -5.63
C VAL A 147 -21.55 -31.38 -5.74
N THR A 148 -21.88 -30.44 -4.87
CA THR A 148 -23.18 -29.73 -4.88
C THR A 148 -23.14 -28.39 -5.59
N GLY A 149 -21.96 -27.90 -5.95
CA GLY A 149 -21.79 -26.54 -6.48
C GLY A 149 -22.11 -25.42 -5.48
N ALA A 150 -22.02 -25.74 -4.18
CA ALA A 150 -22.34 -24.79 -3.10
C ALA A 150 -21.48 -23.55 -3.16
N MET A 151 -20.17 -23.69 -3.43
CA MET A 151 -19.25 -22.55 -3.54
C MET A 151 -19.64 -21.61 -4.69
N LYS A 152 -20.01 -22.16 -5.85
CA LYS A 152 -20.48 -21.37 -6.99
C LYS A 152 -21.76 -20.61 -6.65
N GLY A 153 -22.74 -21.31 -6.08
CA GLY A 153 -24.02 -20.71 -5.67
C GLY A 153 -23.85 -19.59 -4.64
N LEU A 154 -23.03 -19.82 -3.61
CA LEU A 154 -22.73 -18.84 -2.58
C LEU A 154 -21.97 -17.63 -3.13
N LEU A 155 -20.93 -17.86 -3.95
CA LEU A 155 -20.17 -16.77 -4.56
C LEU A 155 -21.08 -15.87 -5.41
N LYS A 156 -21.94 -16.48 -6.21
CA LYS A 156 -22.93 -15.73 -7.02
C LYS A 156 -23.89 -14.94 -6.12
N TYR A 157 -24.46 -15.56 -5.10
CA TYR A 157 -25.36 -14.91 -4.15
C TYR A 157 -24.72 -13.68 -3.47
N PHE A 158 -23.50 -13.83 -2.93
CA PHE A 158 -22.81 -12.71 -2.28
C PHE A 158 -22.43 -11.61 -3.25
N ARG A 159 -22.03 -11.97 -4.48
CA ARG A 159 -21.73 -11.00 -5.53
C ARG A 159 -22.97 -10.20 -5.91
N ASP A 160 -24.08 -10.87 -6.17
CA ASP A 160 -25.33 -10.22 -6.56
C ASP A 160 -25.86 -9.32 -5.43
N THR A 161 -25.74 -9.76 -4.18
CA THR A 161 -26.05 -8.95 -3.00
C THR A 161 -25.17 -7.70 -2.92
N ARG A 162 -23.87 -7.82 -3.21
CA ARG A 162 -22.97 -6.66 -3.27
C ARG A 162 -23.35 -5.67 -4.36
N ILE A 163 -23.67 -6.16 -5.55
CA ILE A 163 -24.09 -5.30 -6.67
C ILE A 163 -25.38 -4.54 -6.29
N LEU A 164 -26.35 -5.23 -5.71
CA LEU A 164 -27.57 -4.60 -5.21
C LEU A 164 -27.29 -3.48 -4.21
N TYR A 165 -26.43 -3.72 -3.21
CA TYR A 165 -26.08 -2.68 -2.24
C TYR A 165 -25.34 -1.50 -2.89
N LYS A 166 -24.52 -1.75 -3.90
CA LYS A 166 -23.84 -0.69 -4.65
C LYS A 166 -24.83 0.16 -5.44
N GLN A 167 -25.80 -0.46 -6.11
CA GLN A 167 -26.87 0.23 -6.84
C GLN A 167 -27.76 1.05 -5.90
N LEU A 168 -28.14 0.49 -4.76
CA LEU A 168 -28.92 1.22 -3.74
C LEU A 168 -28.13 2.39 -3.15
N ALA A 169 -26.82 2.26 -2.95
CA ALA A 169 -25.99 3.36 -2.50
C ALA A 169 -25.95 4.51 -3.52
N GLU A 170 -25.87 4.20 -4.80
CA GLU A 170 -25.95 5.18 -5.89
C GLU A 170 -27.34 5.85 -5.97
N GLU A 171 -28.40 5.07 -5.92
CA GLU A 171 -29.79 5.56 -6.00
C GLU A 171 -30.12 6.56 -4.88
N TYR A 172 -29.67 6.27 -3.67
CA TYR A 172 -29.91 7.15 -2.51
C TYR A 172 -28.86 8.26 -2.32
N SER A 173 -27.86 8.38 -3.19
CA SER A 173 -26.74 9.31 -3.00
C SER A 173 -27.16 10.77 -2.83
N GLU A 174 -28.18 11.21 -3.58
CA GLU A 174 -28.71 12.57 -3.54
C GLU A 174 -29.92 12.71 -2.62
N SER A 175 -30.83 11.72 -2.61
CA SER A 175 -32.11 11.77 -1.88
C SER A 175 -31.96 11.48 -0.37
N ASP A 176 -31.08 10.56 0.01
CA ASP A 176 -30.82 10.18 1.41
C ASP A 176 -29.35 9.76 1.59
N PRO A 177 -28.43 10.72 1.81
CA PRO A 177 -27.00 10.43 1.97
C PRO A 177 -26.66 9.48 3.14
N LYS A 178 -27.48 9.46 4.19
CA LYS A 178 -27.27 8.53 5.33
C LYS A 178 -27.56 7.09 4.91
N LYS A 179 -28.65 6.89 4.19
CA LYS A 179 -29.05 5.58 3.67
C LYS A 179 -28.06 5.09 2.61
N SER A 180 -27.63 5.97 1.70
CA SER A 180 -26.56 5.71 0.74
C SER A 180 -25.29 5.21 1.44
N LYS A 181 -24.80 5.93 2.44
CA LYS A 181 -23.63 5.55 3.22
C LYS A 181 -23.80 4.21 3.94
N SER A 182 -25.01 3.91 4.44
CA SER A 182 -25.30 2.61 5.07
C SER A 182 -25.17 1.45 4.07
N PHE A 183 -25.67 1.60 2.83
CA PHE A 183 -25.51 0.56 1.81
C PHE A 183 -24.06 0.41 1.36
N ASP A 184 -23.33 1.51 1.22
CA ASP A 184 -21.89 1.47 0.88
C ASP A 184 -21.07 0.74 1.96
N ARG A 185 -21.37 0.97 3.25
CA ARG A 185 -20.76 0.25 4.37
C ARG A 185 -21.06 -1.25 4.35
N LYS A 186 -22.24 -1.67 3.92
CA LYS A 186 -22.63 -3.09 3.82
C LYS A 186 -21.95 -3.81 2.65
N GLN A 187 -21.72 -3.13 1.52
CA GLN A 187 -21.11 -3.78 0.35
C GLN A 187 -19.61 -4.07 0.52
N LEU A 188 -18.90 -3.26 1.33
CA LEU A 188 -17.44 -3.40 1.49
C LEU A 188 -17.01 -4.73 2.16
N PRO A 189 -17.59 -5.18 3.29
CA PRO A 189 -17.29 -6.48 3.87
C PRO A 189 -17.61 -7.65 2.95
N ILE A 190 -18.69 -7.55 2.17
CA ILE A 190 -19.04 -8.56 1.16
C ILE A 190 -17.95 -8.60 0.07
N LYS A 191 -17.47 -7.42 -0.39
CA LYS A 191 -16.35 -7.35 -1.34
C LYS A 191 -15.11 -8.09 -0.82
N ILE A 192 -14.74 -7.83 0.45
CA ILE A 192 -13.60 -8.49 1.08
C ILE A 192 -13.84 -10.00 1.17
N PHE A 193 -15.05 -10.40 1.55
CA PHE A 193 -15.42 -11.79 1.72
C PHE A 193 -15.37 -12.57 0.41
N ILE A 194 -16.00 -12.09 -0.66
CA ILE A 194 -15.98 -12.78 -1.97
C ILE A 194 -14.57 -12.87 -2.57
N ASN A 195 -13.77 -11.80 -2.44
CA ASN A 195 -12.38 -11.81 -2.92
C ASN A 195 -11.51 -12.79 -2.13
N SER A 196 -11.86 -13.07 -0.88
CA SER A 196 -11.13 -14.03 -0.04
C SER A 196 -11.36 -15.49 -0.44
N MET A 197 -12.36 -15.81 -1.26
CA MET A 197 -12.57 -17.17 -1.76
C MET A 197 -11.35 -17.67 -2.55
N PHE A 198 -10.76 -16.83 -3.41
CA PHE A 198 -9.51 -17.15 -4.09
C PHE A 198 -8.40 -17.50 -3.09
N GLY A 199 -8.25 -16.70 -2.03
CA GLY A 199 -7.27 -16.98 -0.97
C GLY A 199 -7.54 -18.29 -0.21
N ALA A 200 -8.80 -18.64 0.00
CA ALA A 200 -9.19 -19.91 0.61
C ALA A 200 -8.86 -21.10 -0.33
N LEU A 201 -9.22 -21.00 -1.59
CA LEU A 201 -8.91 -22.02 -2.61
C LEU A 201 -7.41 -22.25 -2.75
N SER A 202 -6.62 -21.21 -2.70
CA SER A 202 -5.14 -21.25 -2.81
C SER A 202 -4.43 -21.67 -1.52
N ALA A 203 -5.17 -22.13 -0.50
CA ALA A 203 -4.64 -22.58 0.79
C ALA A 203 -5.14 -23.99 1.17
N PRO A 204 -4.89 -25.05 0.34
CA PRO A 204 -5.43 -26.38 0.55
C PRO A 204 -4.92 -27.04 1.84
N GLN A 205 -3.82 -26.59 2.41
CA GLN A 205 -3.31 -27.05 3.71
C GLN A 205 -4.16 -26.56 4.90
N VAL A 206 -5.00 -25.52 4.70
CA VAL A 206 -5.88 -24.92 5.72
C VAL A 206 -7.35 -25.17 5.40
N TYR A 207 -7.72 -25.03 4.14
CA TYR A 207 -9.09 -25.09 3.64
C TYR A 207 -9.33 -26.44 2.94
N HIS A 208 -10.29 -27.23 3.42
CA HIS A 208 -10.56 -28.58 2.93
C HIS A 208 -10.99 -28.64 1.46
N TRP A 209 -11.65 -27.63 0.96
CA TRP A 209 -12.03 -27.46 -0.46
C TRP A 209 -11.00 -26.64 -1.24
N GLY A 210 -9.77 -26.49 -0.68
CA GLY A 210 -8.68 -25.81 -1.37
C GLY A 210 -8.17 -26.63 -2.54
N ASP A 211 -7.86 -25.95 -3.64
CA ASP A 211 -7.34 -26.54 -4.85
C ASP A 211 -6.37 -25.57 -5.54
N MET A 212 -5.08 -25.89 -5.49
CA MET A 212 -4.03 -25.05 -6.09
C MET A 212 -4.17 -24.93 -7.60
N TYR A 213 -4.68 -25.96 -8.25
CA TYR A 213 -4.96 -25.94 -9.68
C TYR A 213 -6.00 -24.88 -10.04
N MET A 214 -7.06 -24.75 -9.26
CA MET A 214 -8.07 -23.70 -9.43
C MET A 214 -7.47 -22.32 -9.16
N GLY A 215 -6.63 -22.17 -8.13
CA GLY A 215 -5.92 -20.94 -7.85
C GLY A 215 -5.01 -20.49 -9.00
N GLU A 216 -4.25 -21.41 -9.58
CA GLU A 216 -3.41 -21.17 -10.74
C GLU A 216 -4.23 -20.81 -11.98
N GLN A 217 -5.33 -21.50 -12.24
CA GLN A 217 -6.22 -21.19 -13.37
C GLN A 217 -6.80 -19.78 -13.27
N ILE A 218 -7.26 -19.37 -12.07
CA ILE A 218 -7.77 -18.01 -11.86
C ILE A 218 -6.71 -16.95 -12.19
N THR A 219 -5.49 -17.13 -11.68
CA THR A 219 -4.42 -16.14 -11.91
C THR A 219 -3.91 -16.14 -13.35
N CYS A 220 -3.79 -17.31 -13.98
CA CYS A 220 -3.42 -17.41 -15.40
C CYS A 220 -4.46 -16.69 -16.28
N THR A 221 -5.74 -16.97 -16.06
CA THR A 221 -6.82 -16.31 -16.79
C THR A 221 -6.84 -14.80 -16.54
N GLY A 222 -6.64 -14.37 -15.28
CA GLY A 222 -6.55 -12.95 -14.93
C GLY A 222 -5.41 -12.22 -15.65
N ARG A 223 -4.23 -12.85 -15.77
CA ARG A 223 -3.12 -12.29 -16.55
C ARG A 223 -3.46 -12.15 -18.05
N GLN A 224 -4.22 -13.08 -18.60
CA GLN A 224 -4.65 -12.98 -20.00
C GLN A 224 -5.60 -11.81 -20.21
N TYR A 225 -6.58 -11.59 -19.32
CA TYR A 225 -7.47 -10.44 -19.38
C TYR A 225 -6.73 -9.11 -19.29
N LEU A 226 -5.72 -9.03 -18.40
CA LEU A 226 -4.90 -7.82 -18.29
C LEU A 226 -4.12 -7.54 -19.59
N ARG A 227 -3.49 -8.55 -20.18
CA ARG A 227 -2.77 -8.39 -21.45
C ARG A 227 -3.70 -7.98 -22.59
N GLN A 228 -4.86 -8.59 -22.65
CA GLN A 228 -5.90 -8.22 -23.63
C GLN A 228 -6.31 -6.75 -23.48
N MET A 229 -6.58 -6.31 -22.25
CA MET A 229 -6.92 -4.91 -21.99
C MET A 229 -5.78 -3.98 -22.45
N ILE A 230 -4.55 -4.29 -22.11
CA ILE A 230 -3.40 -3.47 -22.51
C ILE A 230 -3.32 -3.38 -24.05
N ALA A 231 -3.36 -4.50 -24.75
CA ALA A 231 -3.26 -4.53 -26.21
C ALA A 231 -4.41 -3.73 -26.86
N PHE A 232 -5.66 -3.89 -26.37
CA PHE A 232 -6.80 -3.16 -26.88
C PHE A 232 -6.67 -1.64 -26.72
N PHE A 233 -6.30 -1.17 -25.53
CA PHE A 233 -6.16 0.26 -25.26
C PHE A 233 -4.93 0.86 -25.94
N MET A 234 -3.82 0.12 -26.05
CA MET A 234 -2.64 0.56 -26.81
C MET A 234 -2.97 0.80 -28.28
N ASN A 235 -3.72 -0.10 -28.93
CA ASN A 235 -4.14 0.07 -30.32
C ASN A 235 -5.04 1.32 -30.52
N ARG A 236 -5.54 1.90 -29.44
CA ARG A 236 -6.30 3.16 -29.43
C ARG A 236 -5.46 4.36 -28.98
N GLY A 237 -4.14 4.21 -28.90
CA GLY A 237 -3.22 5.30 -28.55
C GLY A 237 -3.07 5.56 -27.05
N TYR A 238 -3.63 4.71 -26.18
CA TYR A 238 -3.36 4.79 -24.74
C TYR A 238 -1.97 4.28 -24.41
N LYS A 239 -1.29 4.98 -23.49
CA LYS A 239 0.01 4.57 -23.00
C LYS A 239 -0.13 3.87 -21.65
N PRO A 240 0.19 2.58 -21.50
CA PRO A 240 0.14 1.90 -20.22
C PRO A 240 1.23 2.43 -19.27
N LEU A 241 0.88 2.63 -18.01
CA LEU A 241 1.76 3.21 -17.00
C LEU A 241 2.16 2.17 -15.94
N VAL A 242 1.19 1.71 -15.19
CA VAL A 242 1.38 0.70 -14.14
C VAL A 242 0.22 -0.29 -14.14
N MET A 243 0.56 -1.55 -13.97
CA MET A 243 -0.36 -2.66 -13.91
C MET A 243 -0.34 -3.26 -12.51
N ASP A 244 -1.52 -3.53 -11.93
CA ASP A 244 -1.62 -4.13 -10.62
C ASP A 244 -2.79 -5.11 -10.49
N THR A 245 -2.50 -6.37 -10.76
CA THR A 245 -3.35 -7.54 -10.51
C THR A 245 -4.70 -7.57 -11.24
N ASP A 246 -5.51 -6.54 -11.13
CA ASP A 246 -6.89 -6.42 -11.62
C ASP A 246 -7.15 -5.13 -12.41
N GLY A 247 -6.14 -4.26 -12.52
CA GLY A 247 -6.28 -2.99 -13.21
C GLY A 247 -4.99 -2.46 -13.80
N VAL A 248 -5.14 -1.45 -14.66
CA VAL A 248 -4.04 -0.74 -15.32
C VAL A 248 -4.32 0.76 -15.31
N ASN A 249 -3.29 1.54 -14.98
CA ASN A 249 -3.32 2.98 -15.20
C ASN A 249 -2.80 3.26 -16.61
N PHE A 250 -3.53 4.05 -17.37
CA PHE A 250 -3.15 4.50 -18.71
C PHE A 250 -3.05 6.03 -18.75
N SER A 251 -2.15 6.56 -19.56
CA SER A 251 -2.27 7.93 -20.04
C SER A 251 -3.13 7.90 -21.30
N ALA A 252 -4.21 8.67 -21.28
CA ALA A 252 -5.16 8.73 -22.39
C ALA A 252 -4.60 9.56 -23.55
N PRO A 253 -4.95 9.24 -24.82
CA PRO A 253 -4.56 10.04 -25.97
C PRO A 253 -5.21 11.42 -25.97
N ASN A 254 -4.60 12.40 -26.63
CA ASN A 254 -5.09 13.78 -26.67
C ASN A 254 -6.41 13.94 -27.44
N ASP A 255 -6.72 13.02 -28.34
CA ASP A 255 -7.94 13.01 -29.16
C ASP A 255 -9.09 12.20 -28.55
N ILE A 256 -8.98 11.83 -27.28
CA ILE A 256 -9.96 10.99 -26.58
C ILE A 256 -11.38 11.54 -26.63
N GLU A 257 -11.56 12.85 -26.64
CA GLU A 257 -12.86 13.51 -26.68
C GLU A 257 -13.65 13.21 -27.97
N ASN A 258 -12.94 12.85 -29.05
CA ASN A 258 -13.54 12.51 -30.34
C ASN A 258 -14.04 11.06 -30.42
N ARG A 259 -13.78 10.25 -29.40
CA ARG A 259 -14.22 8.85 -29.35
C ARG A 259 -15.73 8.78 -29.12
N MET A 260 -16.38 7.90 -29.88
CA MET A 260 -17.82 7.66 -29.79
C MET A 260 -18.13 6.18 -30.03
N TYR A 261 -19.03 5.64 -29.24
CA TYR A 261 -19.47 4.26 -29.36
C TYR A 261 -20.97 4.15 -29.02
N VAL A 262 -21.72 3.44 -29.85
CA VAL A 262 -23.13 3.12 -29.57
C VAL A 262 -23.18 1.70 -28.99
N GLY A 263 -23.65 1.59 -27.75
CA GLY A 263 -23.71 0.34 -27.04
C GLY A 263 -24.56 -0.72 -27.73
N ARG A 264 -24.07 -1.96 -27.77
CA ARG A 264 -24.80 -3.12 -28.33
C ARG A 264 -25.57 -3.90 -27.26
N GLY A 265 -25.35 -3.60 -25.97
CA GLY A 265 -26.01 -4.32 -24.86
C GLY A 265 -25.53 -5.76 -24.67
N LEU A 266 -24.37 -6.12 -25.22
CA LEU A 266 -23.78 -7.47 -25.06
C LEU A 266 -23.18 -7.70 -23.69
N ASN A 267 -22.84 -6.63 -22.99
CA ASN A 267 -22.39 -6.65 -21.61
C ASN A 267 -23.40 -5.96 -20.70
N TRP A 268 -23.61 -6.47 -19.50
CA TRP A 268 -24.59 -5.94 -18.54
C TRP A 268 -24.37 -4.48 -18.12
N LYS A 269 -23.16 -3.93 -18.30
CA LYS A 269 -22.84 -2.51 -18.04
C LYS A 269 -23.10 -1.59 -19.23
N VAL A 270 -23.26 -2.14 -20.42
CA VAL A 270 -23.43 -1.39 -21.64
C VAL A 270 -24.90 -1.42 -22.02
N LYS A 271 -25.54 -0.26 -22.07
CA LYS A 271 -26.96 -0.15 -22.49
C LYS A 271 -27.04 -0.14 -24.00
N GLU A 272 -27.89 -1.00 -24.56
CA GLU A 272 -28.17 -1.04 -25.99
C GLU A 272 -28.71 0.31 -26.48
N GLY A 273 -28.20 0.78 -27.63
CA GLY A 273 -28.59 2.03 -28.25
C GLY A 273 -28.11 3.31 -27.53
N LYS A 274 -27.45 3.19 -26.37
CA LYS A 274 -26.88 4.35 -25.67
C LYS A 274 -25.58 4.77 -26.33
N GLU A 275 -25.45 6.07 -26.59
CA GLU A 275 -24.20 6.68 -27.04
C GLU A 275 -23.25 6.93 -25.84
N TYR A 276 -21.99 6.54 -25.99
CA TYR A 276 -20.91 6.76 -25.08
C TYR A 276 -19.84 7.60 -25.76
N THR A 277 -19.23 8.55 -25.04
CA THR A 277 -18.22 9.46 -25.58
C THR A 277 -16.93 9.42 -24.76
N GLY A 278 -15.81 9.83 -25.35
CA GLY A 278 -14.52 9.88 -24.68
C GLY A 278 -14.04 8.50 -24.22
N ALA A 279 -13.39 8.45 -23.06
CA ALA A 279 -12.92 7.19 -22.47
C ALA A 279 -14.05 6.18 -22.22
N ALA A 280 -15.27 6.66 -21.95
CA ALA A 280 -16.41 5.79 -21.73
C ALA A 280 -16.82 5.05 -23.01
N ALA A 281 -16.55 5.61 -24.20
CA ALA A 281 -16.76 4.94 -25.48
C ALA A 281 -15.86 3.70 -25.62
N ASP A 282 -14.56 3.88 -25.41
CA ASP A 282 -13.58 2.77 -25.49
C ASP A 282 -13.84 1.68 -24.45
N ILE A 283 -14.25 2.07 -23.22
CA ILE A 283 -14.60 1.12 -22.16
C ILE A 283 -15.88 0.34 -22.51
N ALA A 284 -16.90 1.02 -23.03
CA ALA A 284 -18.16 0.39 -23.44
C ALA A 284 -17.92 -0.60 -24.59
N GLU A 285 -17.13 -0.20 -25.58
CA GLU A 285 -16.74 -1.06 -26.70
C GLU A 285 -15.96 -2.29 -26.22
N TYR A 286 -14.94 -2.11 -25.35
CA TYR A 286 -14.20 -3.21 -24.75
C TYR A 286 -15.11 -4.20 -24.03
N ASN A 287 -16.03 -3.69 -23.21
CA ASN A 287 -17.00 -4.50 -22.49
C ASN A 287 -17.91 -5.30 -23.44
N ASP A 288 -18.46 -4.68 -24.47
CA ASP A 288 -19.34 -5.35 -25.43
C ASP A 288 -18.59 -6.40 -26.27
N ILE A 289 -17.32 -6.18 -26.60
CA ILE A 289 -16.55 -7.10 -27.42
C ILE A 289 -16.02 -8.28 -26.61
N PHE A 290 -15.40 -8.01 -25.46
CA PHE A 290 -14.57 -8.99 -24.76
C PHE A 290 -15.16 -9.52 -23.46
N MET A 291 -16.04 -8.75 -22.80
CA MET A 291 -16.54 -9.15 -21.49
C MET A 291 -17.85 -9.92 -21.61
N ARG A 292 -17.95 -11.03 -20.91
CA ARG A 292 -19.11 -11.93 -20.91
C ARG A 292 -19.57 -12.20 -19.48
N GLY A 293 -20.84 -12.55 -19.35
CA GLY A 293 -21.45 -12.90 -18.06
C GLY A 293 -21.24 -11.80 -17.02
N GLU A 294 -20.63 -12.16 -15.92
CA GLU A 294 -20.37 -11.29 -14.78
C GLU A 294 -19.13 -10.39 -14.91
N MET A 295 -18.32 -10.58 -15.95
CA MET A 295 -17.10 -9.77 -16.17
C MET A 295 -17.45 -8.38 -16.70
N ALA A 296 -16.77 -7.36 -16.20
CA ALA A 296 -16.83 -6.02 -16.74
C ALA A 296 -15.59 -5.21 -16.36
N LEU A 297 -15.20 -4.30 -17.24
CA LEU A 297 -14.18 -3.30 -17.00
C LEU A 297 -14.82 -1.99 -16.52
N ASP A 298 -14.26 -1.39 -15.48
CA ASP A 298 -14.71 -0.14 -14.89
C ASP A 298 -13.66 0.97 -15.03
N ASN A 299 -14.14 2.21 -15.04
CA ASN A 299 -13.32 3.38 -14.77
C ASN A 299 -13.27 3.62 -13.25
N ASP A 300 -12.10 3.39 -12.63
CA ASP A 300 -11.88 3.61 -11.19
C ASP A 300 -11.36 5.03 -10.86
N GLY A 301 -11.27 5.89 -11.87
CA GLY A 301 -10.95 7.30 -11.72
C GLY A 301 -10.17 7.91 -12.87
N VAL A 302 -10.33 9.22 -12.99
CA VAL A 302 -9.59 10.09 -13.93
C VAL A 302 -8.75 11.05 -13.11
N TRP A 303 -7.50 11.24 -13.50
CA TRP A 303 -6.51 12.01 -12.76
C TRP A 303 -5.73 12.92 -13.72
N PRO A 304 -5.71 14.24 -13.50
CA PRO A 304 -4.95 15.18 -14.33
C PRO A 304 -3.48 14.80 -14.47
N SER A 305 -2.87 14.32 -13.37
CA SER A 305 -1.47 13.92 -13.37
C SER A 305 -1.18 12.75 -12.43
N CYS A 306 -0.12 12.02 -12.78
CA CYS A 306 0.42 10.90 -12.02
C CYS A 306 1.94 10.91 -12.05
N ILE A 307 2.54 10.41 -10.99
CA ILE A 307 3.97 10.07 -10.93
C ILE A 307 4.09 8.61 -10.59
N ASN A 308 4.69 7.82 -11.47
CA ASN A 308 4.97 6.42 -11.27
C ASN A 308 6.43 6.23 -10.85
N LEU A 309 6.68 5.68 -9.67
CA LEU A 309 8.01 5.54 -9.07
C LEU A 309 8.52 4.10 -9.09
N ALA A 310 7.67 3.18 -8.72
CA ALA A 310 7.97 1.75 -8.64
C ALA A 310 6.67 0.94 -8.69
N ARG A 311 6.78 -0.37 -8.81
CA ARG A 311 5.61 -1.27 -8.70
C ARG A 311 4.83 -0.95 -7.42
N LYS A 312 3.53 -0.70 -7.54
CA LYS A 312 2.63 -0.35 -6.42
C LYS A 312 3.04 0.92 -5.64
N ASN A 313 3.87 1.77 -6.20
CA ASN A 313 4.28 3.04 -5.62
C ASN A 313 4.11 4.17 -6.63
N TYR A 314 3.04 4.93 -6.48
CA TYR A 314 2.71 6.06 -7.35
C TYR A 314 1.91 7.13 -6.61
N ALA A 315 1.91 8.32 -7.15
CA ALA A 315 1.13 9.46 -6.67
C ALA A 315 0.19 9.95 -7.77
N LEU A 316 -1.03 10.28 -7.40
CA LEU A 316 -2.08 10.79 -8.29
C LEU A 316 -2.58 12.13 -7.77
N MET A 317 -2.86 13.08 -8.65
CA MET A 317 -3.46 14.37 -8.29
C MET A 317 -4.89 14.45 -8.84
N THR A 318 -5.84 14.90 -8.02
CA THR A 318 -7.22 15.17 -8.44
C THR A 318 -7.33 16.57 -9.05
N ASP A 319 -8.43 16.85 -9.77
CA ASP A 319 -8.75 18.20 -10.27
C ASP A 319 -8.79 19.25 -9.17
N SER A 320 -9.20 18.86 -7.96
CA SER A 320 -9.18 19.74 -6.78
C SER A 320 -7.77 19.95 -6.17
N GLY A 321 -6.72 19.36 -6.75
CA GLY A 321 -5.35 19.43 -6.23
C GLY A 321 -5.08 18.51 -5.03
N LYS A 322 -6.03 17.64 -4.67
CA LYS A 322 -5.82 16.65 -3.61
C LYS A 322 -4.95 15.51 -4.13
N ILE A 323 -3.99 15.07 -3.31
CA ILE A 323 -3.05 14.00 -3.67
C ILE A 323 -3.46 12.68 -3.05
N LYS A 324 -3.49 11.62 -3.87
CA LYS A 324 -3.64 10.23 -3.44
C LYS A 324 -2.30 9.52 -3.59
N LEU A 325 -1.70 9.13 -2.47
CA LEU A 325 -0.46 8.35 -2.45
C LEU A 325 -0.78 6.86 -2.36
N VAL A 326 -0.13 6.06 -3.20
CA VAL A 326 -0.22 4.60 -3.19
C VAL A 326 1.18 4.02 -2.96
N GLY A 327 1.27 3.05 -2.05
CA GLY A 327 2.51 2.33 -1.71
C GLY A 327 3.23 2.86 -0.48
N ASN A 328 4.19 2.06 0.00
CA ASN A 328 4.88 2.30 1.27
C ASN A 328 6.12 3.18 1.15
N THR A 329 6.66 3.34 -0.06
CA THR A 329 7.89 4.12 -0.27
C THR A 329 7.68 5.60 0.04
N ILE A 330 6.52 6.14 -0.34
CA ILE A 330 6.17 7.55 -0.17
C ILE A 330 5.30 7.78 1.08
N LYS A 331 4.53 6.78 1.51
CA LYS A 331 3.49 6.89 2.57
C LYS A 331 3.91 6.27 3.90
N SER A 332 5.19 6.10 4.19
CA SER A 332 5.61 5.46 5.43
C SER A 332 5.32 6.33 6.66
N LYS A 333 4.50 5.85 7.59
CA LYS A 333 4.23 6.48 8.91
C LYS A 333 5.46 6.58 9.83
N LYS A 334 6.64 6.14 9.36
CA LYS A 334 7.90 6.09 10.14
C LYS A 334 9.01 6.93 9.52
N LEU A 335 8.67 7.84 8.63
CA LEU A 335 9.66 8.76 8.08
C LEU A 335 10.06 9.80 9.14
N PRO A 336 11.34 10.20 9.19
CA PRO A 336 11.75 11.39 9.93
C PRO A 336 11.02 12.63 9.39
N GLY A 337 10.65 13.54 10.28
CA GLY A 337 9.81 14.69 9.91
C GLY A 337 10.40 15.57 8.79
N TYR A 338 11.73 15.71 8.73
CA TYR A 338 12.37 16.48 7.65
C TYR A 338 12.21 15.81 6.27
N ILE A 339 12.10 14.49 6.21
CA ILE A 339 11.83 13.78 4.96
C ILE A 339 10.36 13.91 4.58
N GLU A 340 9.44 13.83 5.55
CA GLU A 340 8.02 14.08 5.31
C GLU A 340 7.79 15.47 4.72
N ASP A 341 8.35 16.52 5.32
CA ASP A 341 8.22 17.90 4.84
C ASP A 341 8.72 18.06 3.40
N PHE A 342 9.85 17.42 3.08
CA PHE A 342 10.38 17.45 1.72
C PHE A 342 9.46 16.74 0.74
N LEU A 343 9.01 15.52 1.08
CA LEU A 343 8.16 14.71 0.21
C LEU A 343 6.81 15.39 -0.05
N ASP A 344 6.19 15.96 0.98
CA ASP A 344 4.89 16.64 0.85
C ASP A 344 4.94 17.80 -0.16
N LYS A 345 5.98 18.61 -0.10
CA LYS A 345 6.15 19.72 -1.05
C LYS A 345 6.66 19.23 -2.41
N GLY A 346 7.68 18.36 -2.41
CA GLY A 346 8.30 17.85 -3.63
C GLY A 346 7.33 17.08 -4.52
N ILE A 347 6.53 16.20 -3.96
CA ILE A 347 5.52 15.43 -4.72
C ILE A 347 4.48 16.37 -5.34
N LYS A 348 4.07 17.43 -4.63
CA LYS A 348 3.15 18.45 -5.17
C LYS A 348 3.73 19.17 -6.38
N MET A 349 4.99 19.59 -6.29
CA MET A 349 5.69 20.24 -7.40
C MET A 349 5.78 19.30 -8.61
N LEU A 350 6.19 18.06 -8.39
CA LEU A 350 6.30 17.06 -9.45
C LEU A 350 4.97 16.75 -10.14
N LEU A 351 3.88 16.64 -9.36
CA LEU A 351 2.53 16.40 -9.90
C LEU A 351 1.97 17.58 -10.70
N LYS A 352 2.50 18.78 -10.48
CA LYS A 352 2.18 19.97 -11.27
C LYS A 352 3.06 20.12 -12.52
N GLY A 353 4.06 19.26 -12.71
CA GLY A 353 5.02 19.37 -13.79
C GLY A 353 6.14 20.41 -13.53
N GLU A 354 6.29 20.88 -12.29
CA GLU A 354 7.28 21.88 -11.86
C GLU A 354 8.65 21.19 -11.60
N GLY A 355 9.22 20.54 -12.63
CA GLY A 355 10.44 19.72 -12.47
C GLY A 355 11.69 20.55 -12.17
N LYS A 356 11.84 21.73 -12.77
CA LYS A 356 12.97 22.64 -12.52
C LYS A 356 12.95 23.18 -11.09
N GLU A 357 11.80 23.65 -10.67
CA GLU A 357 11.56 24.15 -9.33
C GLU A 357 11.78 23.08 -8.26
N PHE A 358 11.43 21.83 -8.58
CA PHE A 358 11.73 20.68 -7.72
C PHE A 358 13.23 20.45 -7.55
N VAL A 359 14.02 20.54 -8.63
CA VAL A 359 15.48 20.41 -8.57
C VAL A 359 16.10 21.51 -7.73
N GLU A 360 15.67 22.77 -7.91
CA GLU A 360 16.11 23.90 -7.08
C GLU A 360 15.76 23.67 -5.60
N TYR A 361 14.53 23.27 -5.32
CA TYR A 361 14.07 22.96 -3.98
C TYR A 361 14.88 21.82 -3.33
N TYR A 362 15.24 20.79 -4.11
CA TYR A 362 16.09 19.69 -3.63
C TYR A 362 17.46 20.20 -3.16
N TYR A 363 18.12 21.04 -3.96
CA TYR A 363 19.42 21.61 -3.58
C TYR A 363 19.32 22.54 -2.36
N GLU A 364 18.32 23.40 -2.31
CA GLU A 364 18.08 24.23 -1.13
C GLU A 364 17.88 23.38 0.13
N TYR A 365 17.18 22.26 0.00
CA TYR A 365 16.89 21.39 1.14
C TYR A 365 18.13 20.64 1.62
N ILE A 366 18.95 20.15 0.69
CA ILE A 366 20.27 19.57 1.02
C ILE A 366 21.14 20.60 1.75
N GLN A 367 21.17 21.84 1.28
CA GLN A 367 21.91 22.90 1.93
C GLN A 367 21.41 23.15 3.36
N LYS A 368 20.09 23.14 3.59
CA LYS A 368 19.51 23.25 4.94
C LYS A 368 19.95 22.10 5.84
N ILE A 369 20.03 20.87 5.31
CA ILE A 369 20.54 19.72 6.07
C ILE A 369 22.02 19.93 6.39
N TYR A 370 22.81 20.35 5.42
CA TYR A 370 24.26 20.57 5.58
C TYR A 370 24.58 21.66 6.61
N ASP A 371 23.87 22.77 6.55
CA ASP A 371 24.00 23.93 7.47
C ASP A 371 23.38 23.67 8.85
N LYS A 372 22.83 22.47 9.10
CA LYS A 372 22.13 22.13 10.35
C LYS A 372 20.94 23.06 10.66
N LYS A 373 20.27 23.57 9.63
CA LYS A 373 19.10 24.45 9.75
C LYS A 373 17.77 23.69 9.86
N ILE A 374 17.80 22.37 9.86
CA ILE A 374 16.60 21.56 10.09
C ILE A 374 16.30 21.50 11.59
N PRO A 375 15.06 21.77 12.03
CA PRO A 375 14.69 21.67 13.44
C PRO A 375 14.98 20.30 14.02
N LEU A 376 15.53 20.24 15.24
CA LEU A 376 15.93 18.98 15.88
C LEU A 376 14.77 18.00 16.05
N ILE A 377 13.55 18.50 16.29
CA ILE A 377 12.35 17.65 16.40
C ILE A 377 12.07 16.87 15.11
N LYS A 378 12.43 17.43 13.95
CA LYS A 378 12.26 16.82 12.63
C LYS A 378 13.36 15.81 12.31
N ILE A 379 14.58 16.03 12.84
CA ILE A 379 15.74 15.14 12.72
C ILE A 379 15.68 13.98 13.72
N ALA A 380 15.07 14.22 14.87
CA ALA A 380 15.04 13.28 15.98
C ALA A 380 14.41 11.92 15.60
N GLN A 381 15.00 10.89 16.12
CA GLN A 381 14.44 9.54 16.07
C GLN A 381 13.52 9.33 17.27
N ARG A 382 12.31 8.86 16.98
CA ARG A 382 11.30 8.50 17.98
C ARG A 382 11.35 7.00 18.21
N ALA A 383 11.72 6.57 19.41
CA ALA A 383 11.79 5.16 19.73
C ALA A 383 10.95 4.82 20.96
N LYS A 384 10.05 3.85 20.79
CA LYS A 384 9.17 3.37 21.85
C LYS A 384 9.89 2.33 22.70
N VAL A 385 9.82 2.48 24.01
CA VAL A 385 10.31 1.49 24.99
C VAL A 385 9.40 0.25 24.95
N LYS A 386 9.95 -0.90 24.55
CA LYS A 386 9.19 -2.15 24.35
C LYS A 386 9.48 -3.23 25.37
N GLN A 387 10.45 -3.02 26.22
CA GLN A 387 10.90 -3.94 27.29
C GLN A 387 11.49 -3.12 28.43
N SER A 388 11.60 -3.70 29.62
CA SER A 388 12.29 -3.04 30.73
C SER A 388 13.77 -2.80 30.41
N LEU A 389 14.40 -1.87 31.11
CA LEU A 389 15.83 -1.64 30.96
C LEU A 389 16.65 -2.89 31.36
N ASP A 390 16.20 -3.61 32.37
CA ASP A 390 16.79 -4.84 32.88
C ASP A 390 16.76 -5.96 31.84
N ASP A 391 15.58 -6.22 31.26
CA ASP A 391 15.42 -7.22 30.19
C ASP A 391 16.25 -6.86 28.96
N TYR A 392 16.36 -5.58 28.68
CA TYR A 392 17.19 -5.10 27.57
C TYR A 392 18.66 -5.39 27.81
N GLN A 393 19.18 -5.08 29.01
CA GLN A 393 20.57 -5.34 29.38
C GLN A 393 20.87 -6.84 29.32
N PHE A 394 20.02 -7.66 29.94
CA PHE A 394 20.14 -9.12 29.85
C PHE A 394 20.15 -9.63 28.41
N ARG A 395 19.22 -9.13 27.57
CA ARG A 395 19.16 -9.51 26.15
C ARG A 395 20.47 -9.17 25.42
N CYS A 396 21.10 -8.05 25.71
CA CYS A 396 22.35 -7.65 25.05
C CYS A 396 23.53 -8.60 25.34
N THR A 397 23.45 -9.43 26.39
CA THR A 397 24.44 -10.46 26.68
C THR A 397 24.20 -11.77 25.93
N GLN A 398 23.00 -11.93 25.34
CA GLN A 398 22.63 -13.14 24.62
C GLN A 398 23.19 -13.15 23.19
N LYS A 399 23.47 -14.35 22.68
CA LYS A 399 23.91 -14.55 21.30
C LYS A 399 22.75 -14.90 20.40
N THR A 400 22.78 -14.41 19.17
CA THR A 400 21.85 -14.81 18.11
C THR A 400 22.11 -16.27 17.70
N LYS A 401 21.19 -16.86 16.92
CA LYS A 401 21.40 -18.20 16.32
C LYS A 401 22.70 -18.28 15.48
N ALA A 402 23.16 -17.14 14.96
CA ALA A 402 24.42 -17.03 14.21
C ALA A 402 25.66 -16.80 15.10
N GLY A 403 25.54 -16.86 16.43
CA GLY A 403 26.63 -16.72 17.37
C GLY A 403 27.09 -15.29 17.67
N SER A 404 26.50 -14.27 17.03
CA SER A 404 26.77 -12.84 17.29
C SER A 404 25.94 -12.33 18.47
N LEU A 405 26.44 -11.33 19.19
CA LEU A 405 25.66 -10.67 20.24
C LEU A 405 24.42 -9.99 19.67
N MET A 406 23.38 -9.93 20.47
CA MET A 406 22.14 -9.25 20.08
C MET A 406 22.37 -7.76 19.80
N SER A 407 21.67 -7.23 18.80
CA SER A 407 21.83 -5.83 18.40
C SER A 407 21.40 -4.87 19.49
N ARG A 408 22.19 -3.81 19.67
CA ARG A 408 21.92 -2.78 20.68
C ARG A 408 21.02 -1.68 20.14
N GLN A 409 20.24 -1.08 21.02
CA GLN A 409 19.26 -0.04 20.69
C GLN A 409 19.68 1.28 21.33
N ALA A 410 19.90 2.32 20.52
CA ALA A 410 20.42 3.60 20.98
C ALA A 410 19.57 4.23 22.09
N HIS A 411 18.26 4.25 21.95
CA HIS A 411 17.35 4.83 22.96
C HIS A 411 17.40 4.12 24.31
N MET A 412 17.57 2.78 24.33
CA MET A 412 17.69 2.03 25.58
C MET A 412 19.02 2.30 26.27
N GLU A 413 20.11 2.34 25.50
CA GLU A 413 21.44 2.66 26.05
C GLU A 413 21.48 4.10 26.56
N LEU A 414 20.86 5.05 25.90
CA LEU A 414 20.72 6.43 26.38
C LEU A 414 19.90 6.50 27.67
N ALA A 415 18.79 5.78 27.75
CA ALA A 415 17.99 5.71 28.96
C ALA A 415 18.79 5.20 30.16
N ILE A 416 19.58 4.14 29.96
CA ILE A 416 20.50 3.59 31.01
C ILE A 416 21.56 4.62 31.39
N ASN A 417 22.25 5.21 30.41
CA ASN A 417 23.33 6.16 30.65
C ASN A 417 22.89 7.42 31.39
N HIS A 418 21.66 7.88 31.11
CA HIS A 418 21.06 9.04 31.76
C HIS A 418 20.23 8.70 32.99
N LYS A 419 20.24 7.42 33.43
CA LYS A 419 19.48 6.91 34.59
C LYS A 419 18.01 7.32 34.53
N MET A 420 17.42 7.26 33.33
CA MET A 420 16.02 7.64 33.13
C MET A 420 15.09 6.61 33.75
N ASN A 421 14.05 7.09 34.40
CA ASN A 421 12.94 6.24 34.80
C ASN A 421 11.96 6.14 33.62
N VAL A 422 12.03 5.05 32.88
CA VAL A 422 11.20 4.80 31.70
C VAL A 422 10.31 3.58 31.90
N ASN A 423 9.07 3.69 31.42
CA ASN A 423 8.08 2.63 31.46
C ASN A 423 7.88 2.01 30.08
N LEU A 424 7.29 0.81 30.05
CA LEU A 424 6.83 0.21 28.80
C LEU A 424 5.82 1.13 28.10
N GLY A 425 6.14 1.46 26.86
CA GLY A 425 5.30 2.35 26.07
C GLY A 425 5.80 3.78 25.94
N ASP A 426 6.70 4.22 26.83
CA ASP A 426 7.30 5.56 26.73
C ASP A 426 8.05 5.75 25.42
N VAL A 427 8.10 6.99 24.96
CA VAL A 427 8.80 7.37 23.72
C VAL A 427 10.00 8.22 24.06
N ILE A 428 11.18 7.75 23.66
CA ILE A 428 12.43 8.49 23.80
C ILE A 428 12.75 9.17 22.48
N LEU A 429 12.97 10.49 22.55
CA LEU A 429 13.45 11.30 21.44
C LEU A 429 14.96 11.45 21.55
N TYR A 430 15.68 11.12 20.48
CA TYR A 430 17.13 11.25 20.48
C TYR A 430 17.68 11.65 19.11
N VAL A 431 18.79 12.34 19.11
CA VAL A 431 19.52 12.75 17.92
C VAL A 431 20.85 12.06 17.86
N ASN A 432 21.24 11.64 16.66
CA ASN A 432 22.57 11.13 16.39
C ASN A 432 23.46 12.29 15.92
N ASN A 433 24.52 12.59 16.66
CA ASN A 433 25.49 13.66 16.35
C ASN A 433 26.93 13.13 16.13
N GLY A 434 27.13 11.80 16.16
CA GLY A 434 28.44 11.21 15.93
C GLY A 434 28.97 11.46 14.51
N THR A 435 30.27 11.57 14.39
CA THR A 435 30.98 11.82 13.11
C THR A 435 30.93 10.63 12.15
N LYS A 436 30.53 9.44 12.63
CA LYS A 436 30.46 8.22 11.85
C LYS A 436 29.04 7.69 11.73
N ALA A 437 28.68 7.28 10.53
CA ALA A 437 27.33 6.81 10.21
C ALA A 437 27.04 5.40 10.75
N SER A 438 28.02 4.60 11.15
CA SER A 438 27.85 3.18 11.50
C SER A 438 27.82 2.91 13.02
N HIS A 439 27.00 1.95 13.42
CA HIS A 439 26.94 1.46 14.80
C HIS A 439 28.24 0.77 15.25
N GLY A 440 29.04 0.24 14.32
CA GLY A 440 30.27 -0.47 14.60
C GLY A 440 31.36 0.40 15.28
N ASP A 441 31.36 1.68 14.97
CA ASP A 441 32.37 2.60 15.53
C ASP A 441 32.13 2.94 17.00
N VAL A 442 30.88 2.90 17.44
CA VAL A 442 30.53 3.09 18.86
C VAL A 442 31.07 1.92 19.72
N GLN A 443 30.99 0.71 19.23
CA GLN A 443 31.52 -0.46 19.92
C GLN A 443 33.06 -0.36 20.11
N LYS A 444 33.78 0.11 19.12
CA LYS A 444 35.23 0.31 19.20
C LYS A 444 35.59 1.38 20.24
N VAL A 445 34.89 2.49 20.26
CA VAL A 445 35.14 3.56 21.24
C VAL A 445 34.83 3.09 22.66
N ASN A 446 33.77 2.34 22.84
CA ASN A 446 33.38 1.83 24.15
C ASN A 446 34.36 0.76 24.69
N LYS A 447 34.88 -0.10 23.80
CA LYS A 447 35.95 -1.04 24.15
C LYS A 447 37.22 -0.35 24.68
N LEU A 448 37.55 0.81 24.08
CA LEU A 448 38.72 1.60 24.49
C LEU A 448 38.54 2.32 25.83
N LYS A 449 37.31 2.62 26.22
CA LYS A 449 37.00 3.34 27.47
C LYS A 449 36.72 2.44 28.68
N SER A 450 37.02 1.16 28.56
CA SER A 450 36.95 0.14 29.60
C SER A 450 35.74 0.19 30.53
N GLY A 451 34.95 -0.78 30.41
CA GLY A 451 34.33 -1.31 31.59
C GLY A 451 33.05 -0.64 32.04
N TRP A 452 32.24 -1.48 32.53
CA TRP A 452 31.05 -1.18 33.29
C TRP A 452 31.42 -0.36 34.51
N ARG A 453 30.55 0.56 34.87
CA ARG A 453 30.65 1.23 36.16
C ARG A 453 30.34 0.24 37.29
N PRO A 454 30.88 0.42 38.48
CA PRO A 454 30.58 -0.45 39.62
C PRO A 454 29.10 -0.68 39.85
N ASP A 455 28.27 0.36 39.71
CA ASP A 455 26.81 0.30 39.86
C ASP A 455 26.13 -0.65 38.86
N ASP A 456 26.67 -0.74 37.65
CA ASP A 456 26.10 -1.61 36.59
C ASP A 456 26.44 -3.09 36.89
N LEU A 457 27.61 -3.35 37.47
CA LEU A 457 28.03 -4.68 37.91
C LEU A 457 27.22 -5.19 39.10
N ASP A 458 27.01 -4.34 40.11
CA ASP A 458 26.22 -4.67 41.30
C ASP A 458 24.77 -4.97 40.91
N TYR A 459 24.22 -4.20 39.98
CA TYR A 459 22.90 -4.43 39.42
C TYR A 459 22.77 -5.81 38.77
N TYR A 460 23.73 -6.18 37.92
CA TYR A 460 23.73 -7.48 37.24
C TYR A 460 23.89 -8.64 38.18
N MET A 461 24.81 -8.55 39.11
CA MET A 461 25.00 -9.56 40.15
C MET A 461 23.73 -9.80 40.95
N LYS A 462 23.04 -8.72 41.32
CA LYS A 462 21.81 -8.78 42.11
C LYS A 462 20.63 -9.42 41.35
N ASN A 463 20.50 -9.15 40.04
CA ASN A 463 19.34 -9.56 39.27
C ASN A 463 19.54 -10.85 38.45
N HIS A 464 20.78 -11.20 38.13
CA HIS A 464 21.09 -12.33 37.23
C HIS A 464 22.08 -13.34 37.81
N GLY A 465 22.62 -13.10 39.01
CA GLY A 465 23.51 -14.02 39.71
C GLY A 465 24.96 -14.11 39.18
N GLU A 466 25.18 -13.66 37.94
CA GLU A 466 26.51 -13.62 37.31
C GLU A 466 26.64 -12.42 36.37
N VAL A 467 27.88 -11.97 36.17
CA VAL A 467 28.20 -10.89 35.24
C VAL A 467 28.74 -11.49 33.95
N PRO A 468 28.06 -11.31 32.82
CA PRO A 468 28.54 -11.79 31.53
C PRO A 468 29.84 -11.08 31.11
N LYS A 469 30.79 -11.81 30.58
CA LYS A 469 32.07 -11.26 30.11
C LYS A 469 31.97 -10.53 28.77
N GLU A 470 30.99 -10.87 27.95
CA GLU A 470 30.77 -10.30 26.62
C GLU A 470 29.50 -9.44 26.59
N GLY A 471 29.52 -8.38 25.80
CA GLY A 471 28.35 -7.51 25.57
C GLY A 471 28.22 -6.33 26.53
N MET A 472 29.07 -6.25 27.53
CA MET A 472 29.02 -5.21 28.56
C MET A 472 29.73 -3.90 28.17
N ASP A 473 30.76 -3.99 27.34
CA ASP A 473 31.66 -2.88 26.99
C ASP A 473 31.07 -1.88 25.96
N SER A 474 29.81 -2.04 25.55
CA SER A 474 29.18 -1.16 24.59
C SER A 474 27.88 -0.49 25.09
N MET A 475 27.73 -0.35 26.41
CA MET A 475 26.55 0.26 27.04
C MET A 475 26.47 1.78 26.87
N ILE A 476 27.60 2.46 26.66
CA ILE A 476 27.65 3.92 26.56
C ILE A 476 27.54 4.36 25.12
N ARG A 477 26.56 5.23 24.83
CA ARG A 477 26.39 5.91 23.56
C ARG A 477 26.95 7.30 23.60
N LEU A 478 28.08 7.52 22.91
CA LEU A 478 28.72 8.83 22.83
C LEU A 478 28.31 9.67 21.62
N ASN A 479 27.68 9.05 20.64
CA ASN A 479 27.30 9.67 19.38
C ASN A 479 25.81 9.97 19.26
N CYS A 480 25.10 9.96 20.37
CA CYS A 480 23.69 10.30 20.45
C CYS A 480 23.43 11.09 21.73
N TYR A 481 22.43 11.95 21.69
CA TYR A 481 21.92 12.64 22.87
C TYR A 481 20.38 12.65 22.86
N ILE A 482 19.80 12.77 24.05
CA ILE A 482 18.35 12.84 24.24
C ILE A 482 17.91 14.28 24.00
N LEU A 483 16.75 14.43 23.36
CA LEU A 483 16.05 15.71 23.30
C LEU A 483 15.05 15.78 24.45
N ASP A 484 15.14 16.84 25.24
CA ASP A 484 14.13 17.10 26.25
C ASP A 484 12.86 17.60 25.56
N GLN A 485 11.74 17.02 25.95
CA GLN A 485 10.46 17.41 25.40
C GLN A 485 10.08 18.83 25.79
N SER A 486 10.48 19.30 26.95
CA SER A 486 10.23 20.66 27.42
C SER A 486 10.95 21.71 26.57
N ASP A 487 12.19 21.41 26.15
CA ASP A 487 12.94 22.32 25.26
C ASP A 487 12.28 22.45 23.89
N LEU A 488 11.75 21.33 23.37
CA LEU A 488 11.06 21.31 22.08
C LEU A 488 9.69 21.99 22.13
N GLU A 489 8.97 21.87 23.23
CA GLU A 489 7.68 22.55 23.43
C GLU A 489 7.87 24.06 23.52
N ASN A 490 8.96 24.53 24.16
CA ASN A 490 9.28 25.94 24.27
C ASN A 490 9.86 26.54 22.97
N ASN A 491 10.56 25.74 22.17
CA ASN A 491 11.16 26.15 20.91
C ASN A 491 11.04 25.03 19.84
N PRO A 492 9.92 24.94 19.12
CA PRO A 492 9.71 23.94 18.07
C PRO A 492 10.72 23.99 16.92
N ASP A 493 11.30 25.15 16.67
CA ASP A 493 12.30 25.39 15.62
C ASP A 493 13.74 25.29 16.13
N LEU A 494 13.93 24.73 17.32
CA LEU A 494 15.27 24.52 17.91
C LEU A 494 16.16 23.75 16.94
N THR A 495 17.24 24.39 16.51
CA THR A 495 18.30 23.77 15.70
C THR A 495 19.49 23.38 16.59
N GLY A 496 20.31 22.46 16.12
CA GLY A 496 21.46 22.03 16.90
C GLY A 496 22.31 21.01 16.15
N ASP A 497 23.20 20.36 16.89
CA ASP A 497 24.17 19.45 16.31
C ASP A 497 23.56 18.10 15.96
N TYR A 498 23.76 17.63 14.72
CA TYR A 498 23.40 16.28 14.28
C TYR A 498 24.39 15.78 13.22
N ASN A 499 24.40 14.46 13.01
CA ASN A 499 25.24 13.83 12.00
C ASN A 499 24.69 14.11 10.60
N VAL A 500 25.30 15.10 9.93
CA VAL A 500 24.93 15.52 8.57
C VAL A 500 25.04 14.37 7.57
N ALA A 501 26.15 13.63 7.59
CA ALA A 501 26.35 12.51 6.65
C ALA A 501 25.25 11.44 6.79
N ARG A 502 24.85 11.13 8.02
CA ARG A 502 23.75 10.18 8.27
C ARG A 502 22.40 10.75 7.83
N ALA A 503 22.13 12.03 8.12
CA ALA A 503 20.90 12.70 7.71
C ALA A 503 20.78 12.72 6.17
N LEU A 504 21.83 13.11 5.46
CA LEU A 504 21.89 13.10 4.00
C LEU A 504 21.75 11.70 3.41
N ASN A 505 22.45 10.71 3.95
CA ASN A 505 22.33 9.33 3.47
C ASN A 505 20.90 8.78 3.65
N THR A 506 20.27 9.08 4.79
CA THR A 506 18.88 8.66 5.03
C THR A 506 17.92 9.39 4.10
N PHE A 507 18.11 10.67 3.90
CA PHE A 507 17.35 11.51 2.99
C PHE A 507 17.47 10.98 1.56
N ASN A 508 18.69 10.85 1.03
CA ASN A 508 18.94 10.41 -0.34
C ASN A 508 18.32 9.04 -0.64
N LYS A 509 18.48 8.07 0.26
CA LYS A 509 17.84 6.73 0.10
C LYS A 509 16.32 6.79 0.03
N ARG A 510 15.69 7.78 0.65
CA ARG A 510 14.23 7.91 0.67
C ARG A 510 13.67 8.66 -0.51
N ILE A 511 14.44 9.59 -1.07
CA ILE A 511 14.01 10.40 -2.22
C ILE A 511 14.53 9.85 -3.56
N GLU A 512 15.48 8.91 -3.55
CA GLU A 512 16.01 8.24 -4.75
C GLU A 512 14.90 7.82 -5.74
N PRO A 513 13.77 7.20 -5.32
CA PRO A 513 12.69 6.88 -6.25
C PRO A 513 12.08 8.10 -6.94
N LEU A 514 12.07 9.28 -6.31
CA LEU A 514 11.60 10.51 -6.95
C LEU A 514 12.57 11.03 -8.00
N MET A 515 13.87 10.82 -7.80
CA MET A 515 14.92 11.25 -8.75
C MET A 515 14.85 10.50 -10.08
N VAL A 516 14.36 9.26 -10.06
CA VAL A 516 14.16 8.46 -11.28
C VAL A 516 13.15 9.12 -12.22
N VAL A 517 12.19 9.88 -11.72
CA VAL A 517 11.16 10.57 -12.52
C VAL A 517 11.75 11.62 -13.45
N PHE A 518 12.90 12.20 -13.08
CA PHE A 518 13.58 13.28 -13.80
C PHE A 518 15.03 12.92 -14.14
N GLN A 519 15.28 11.68 -14.52
CA GLN A 519 16.65 11.18 -14.77
C GLN A 519 17.48 12.08 -15.66
N ASP A 520 16.92 12.57 -16.75
CA ASP A 520 17.66 13.37 -17.70
C ASP A 520 17.85 14.83 -17.22
N GLU A 521 16.82 15.44 -16.65
CA GLU A 521 16.90 16.80 -16.09
C GLU A 521 17.79 16.85 -14.84
N VAL A 522 17.64 15.87 -13.94
CA VAL A 522 18.46 15.76 -12.73
C VAL A 522 19.90 15.39 -13.09
N ARG A 523 20.10 14.45 -14.01
CA ARG A 523 21.43 14.03 -14.46
C ARG A 523 22.17 15.18 -15.15
N ASN A 524 21.51 15.90 -16.05
CA ASN A 524 22.11 17.03 -16.76
C ASN A 524 22.41 18.20 -15.81
N ASN A 525 21.54 18.51 -14.87
CA ASN A 525 21.75 19.56 -13.88
C ASN A 525 22.75 19.17 -12.78
N LEU A 526 22.86 17.89 -12.40
CA LEU A 526 23.84 17.40 -11.44
C LEU A 526 25.26 17.31 -12.02
N ILE A 527 25.39 17.03 -13.33
CA ILE A 527 26.69 16.86 -14.01
C ILE A 527 27.26 18.20 -14.50
N VAL A 528 26.41 19.14 -14.92
CA VAL A 528 26.84 20.39 -15.56
C VAL A 528 27.22 21.49 -14.57
N THR A 529 26.80 21.40 -13.32
CA THR A 529 27.24 22.36 -12.29
C THR A 529 28.52 21.85 -11.64
N GLU A 530 29.66 22.36 -12.07
CA GLU A 530 30.90 22.17 -11.34
C GLU A 530 30.69 22.57 -9.87
N PRO A 531 31.02 21.69 -8.92
CA PRO A 531 30.78 21.91 -7.49
C PRO A 531 31.44 23.16 -6.95
N GLU A 532 32.54 23.57 -7.57
CA GLU A 532 33.34 24.76 -7.18
C GLU A 532 32.62 26.10 -7.45
N SER A 533 31.70 26.14 -8.42
CA SER A 533 31.01 27.40 -8.78
C SER A 533 29.89 27.78 -7.80
N ARG A 534 29.42 26.85 -7.00
CA ARG A 534 28.35 27.10 -5.99
C ARG A 534 28.82 26.98 -4.53
N GLY A 535 30.08 26.63 -4.27
CA GLY A 535 30.66 26.57 -2.92
C GLY A 535 30.05 25.52 -1.99
N ILE A 536 29.30 24.53 -2.53
CA ILE A 536 28.43 23.67 -1.74
C ILE A 536 29.04 22.30 -1.47
N PHE A 537 29.87 21.75 -2.39
CA PHE A 537 30.43 20.40 -2.24
C PHE A 537 31.85 20.27 -2.75
N THR A 538 32.69 19.53 -2.02
CA THR A 538 33.97 19.03 -2.53
C THR A 538 33.73 17.81 -3.45
N SER A 539 34.72 17.46 -4.32
CA SER A 539 34.60 16.32 -5.24
C SER A 539 34.22 14.99 -4.54
N SER A 540 34.72 14.76 -3.33
CA SER A 540 34.33 13.60 -2.53
C SER A 540 32.90 13.67 -1.94
N GLN A 541 32.35 14.85 -1.82
CA GLN A 541 30.96 15.06 -1.40
C GLN A 541 29.99 14.97 -2.59
N CYS A 542 30.46 15.31 -3.80
CA CYS A 542 29.73 15.04 -5.05
C CYS A 542 29.66 13.56 -5.37
N GLU A 543 30.69 12.77 -5.04
CA GLU A 543 30.62 11.31 -5.12
C GLU A 543 29.58 10.73 -4.13
N LEU A 544 29.41 11.33 -2.96
CA LEU A 544 28.35 10.96 -2.01
C LEU A 544 26.94 11.39 -2.45
N VAL A 545 26.82 12.43 -3.24
CA VAL A 545 25.55 12.95 -3.78
C VAL A 545 25.34 12.50 -5.22
N GLY A 546 26.40 12.43 -6.02
CA GLY A 546 26.37 11.97 -7.41
C GLY A 546 26.59 10.47 -7.60
N GLY A 547 26.95 9.75 -6.53
CA GLY A 547 27.01 8.28 -6.47
C GLY A 547 25.67 7.63 -6.12
N LEU A 548 24.55 8.35 -6.20
CA LEU A 548 23.28 7.71 -6.38
C LEU A 548 23.37 6.97 -7.71
N PRO A 549 23.38 5.63 -7.76
CA PRO A 549 22.99 4.97 -8.97
C PRO A 549 21.59 5.52 -9.22
N LEU A 550 21.48 6.38 -10.21
CA LEU A 550 20.21 6.68 -10.83
C LEU A 550 19.78 5.31 -11.35
N GLY A 551 19.13 4.55 -10.44
CA GLY A 551 18.69 3.22 -10.75
C GLY A 551 17.88 3.37 -12.02
N GLN A 552 18.21 2.60 -13.04
CA GLN A 552 17.23 2.30 -14.04
C GLN A 552 16.05 1.83 -13.22
N GLY A 553 15.03 2.69 -13.08
CA GLY A 553 13.82 2.33 -12.34
C GLY A 553 13.43 0.97 -12.85
N ASP A 554 12.97 0.07 -12.00
CA ASP A 554 12.54 -1.30 -12.33
C ASP A 554 11.40 -1.29 -13.37
N GLN A 555 11.65 -0.60 -14.50
CA GLN A 555 10.73 -0.53 -15.63
C GLN A 555 10.73 -1.88 -16.32
N ASP A 556 9.57 -2.49 -16.35
CA ASP A 556 9.39 -3.75 -17.04
C ASP A 556 9.30 -3.48 -18.55
N ASP A 557 9.93 -4.31 -19.35
CA ASP A 557 9.79 -4.26 -20.80
C ASP A 557 8.35 -4.63 -21.19
N LEU A 558 7.69 -3.75 -21.94
CA LEU A 558 6.32 -3.95 -22.36
C LEU A 558 6.17 -5.18 -23.27
N ASP A 559 7.15 -5.43 -24.10
CA ASP A 559 7.16 -6.61 -24.99
C ASP A 559 7.17 -7.91 -24.15
N ASP A 560 7.98 -7.95 -23.08
CA ASP A 560 8.00 -9.10 -22.16
C ASP A 560 6.72 -9.22 -21.35
N VAL A 561 6.09 -8.10 -21.00
CA VAL A 561 4.81 -8.10 -20.27
C VAL A 561 3.68 -8.67 -21.12
N LEU A 562 3.63 -8.31 -22.40
CA LEU A 562 2.59 -8.76 -23.32
C LEU A 562 2.82 -10.18 -23.83
N LYS A 563 4.06 -10.64 -23.87
CA LYS A 563 4.40 -12.00 -24.29
C LYS A 563 3.92 -13.04 -23.27
N ILE A 564 3.32 -14.12 -23.77
CA ILE A 564 2.99 -15.28 -22.94
C ILE A 564 4.28 -16.05 -22.68
N SER A 565 4.64 -16.23 -21.41
CA SER A 565 5.86 -16.96 -21.03
C SER A 565 5.76 -18.46 -21.35
N ASP A 566 6.91 -19.12 -21.59
CA ASP A 566 6.95 -20.57 -21.81
C ASP A 566 6.36 -21.35 -20.64
N GLN A 567 6.45 -20.83 -19.42
CA GLN A 567 5.82 -21.42 -18.25
C GLN A 567 4.29 -21.39 -18.35
N GLU A 568 3.72 -20.28 -18.84
CA GLU A 568 2.27 -20.17 -19.04
C GLU A 568 1.83 -21.02 -20.24
N LEU A 569 2.57 -21.08 -21.33
CA LEU A 569 2.29 -21.97 -22.45
C LEU A 569 2.32 -23.43 -21.98
N SER A 570 3.36 -23.85 -21.26
CA SER A 570 3.44 -25.20 -20.67
C SER A 570 2.28 -25.48 -19.70
N TYR A 571 1.78 -24.49 -18.99
CA TYR A 571 0.60 -24.62 -18.14
C TYR A 571 -0.65 -24.99 -18.96
N TRP A 572 -0.89 -24.28 -20.08
CA TRP A 572 -2.04 -24.51 -20.95
C TRP A 572 -1.93 -25.87 -21.68
N ASP A 573 -0.75 -26.18 -22.23
CA ASP A 573 -0.49 -27.43 -22.96
C ASP A 573 -0.69 -28.68 -22.12
N LYS A 574 -0.15 -28.72 -20.91
CA LYS A 574 -0.31 -29.85 -19.98
C LYS A 574 -1.77 -30.18 -19.64
N ARG A 575 -2.68 -29.24 -19.89
CA ARG A 575 -4.11 -29.35 -19.57
C ARG A 575 -4.97 -29.50 -20.82
N GLY A 576 -4.36 -29.59 -22.00
CA GLY A 576 -5.07 -29.64 -23.27
C GLY A 576 -5.89 -28.38 -23.56
N LEU A 577 -5.48 -27.25 -22.97
CA LEU A 577 -6.12 -25.94 -23.12
C LEU A 577 -5.23 -25.06 -23.99
N SER A 578 -5.82 -24.15 -24.74
CA SER A 578 -5.10 -23.07 -25.42
C SER A 578 -5.18 -21.80 -24.60
N PRO A 579 -4.17 -20.90 -24.65
CA PRO A 579 -4.29 -19.55 -24.12
C PRO A 579 -5.53 -18.87 -24.70
N MET A 580 -6.30 -18.21 -23.88
CA MET A 580 -7.56 -17.55 -24.28
C MET A 580 -7.28 -16.43 -25.29
N TYR A 581 -6.12 -15.79 -25.21
CA TYR A 581 -5.70 -14.71 -26.10
C TYR A 581 -4.28 -14.98 -26.59
N MET A 582 -4.04 -14.68 -27.85
CA MET A 582 -2.71 -14.69 -28.46
C MET A 582 -2.32 -13.25 -28.80
N TYR A 583 -1.05 -12.96 -28.64
CA TYR A 583 -0.47 -11.64 -28.89
C TYR A 583 0.60 -11.74 -29.95
N GLU A 584 0.49 -10.94 -30.99
CA GLU A 584 1.51 -10.81 -32.02
C GLU A 584 2.00 -9.37 -32.07
N LYS A 585 3.31 -9.19 -32.23
CA LYS A 585 3.92 -7.88 -32.43
C LYS A 585 3.78 -7.49 -33.90
N ALA A 586 3.08 -6.40 -34.17
CA ALA A 586 3.02 -5.74 -35.46
C ALA A 586 3.98 -4.54 -35.50
N GLU A 587 4.21 -3.93 -36.69
CA GLU A 587 5.10 -2.76 -36.84
C GLU A 587 4.69 -1.56 -35.94
N GLU A 588 3.40 -1.41 -35.64
CA GLU A 588 2.86 -0.29 -34.86
C GLU A 588 2.47 -0.67 -33.41
N GLY A 589 2.68 -1.92 -32.96
CA GLY A 589 2.33 -2.36 -31.62
C GLY A 589 1.90 -3.82 -31.52
N TRP A 590 1.34 -4.19 -30.36
CA TRP A 590 0.86 -5.52 -30.09
C TRP A 590 -0.59 -5.69 -30.54
N ILE A 591 -0.86 -6.72 -31.35
CA ILE A 591 -2.19 -7.09 -31.80
C ILE A 591 -2.70 -8.28 -30.99
N ASN A 592 -3.92 -8.14 -30.47
CA ASN A 592 -4.59 -9.19 -29.74
C ASN A 592 -5.38 -10.08 -30.68
N LYS A 593 -4.95 -11.32 -30.89
CA LYS A 593 -5.70 -12.37 -31.61
C LYS A 593 -6.51 -13.18 -30.61
N VAL A 594 -7.80 -13.03 -30.63
CA VAL A 594 -8.71 -13.73 -29.71
C VAL A 594 -8.89 -15.18 -30.16
N LYS A 595 -8.46 -16.14 -29.32
CA LYS A 595 -8.92 -17.54 -29.40
C LYS A 595 -10.02 -17.74 -28.36
N LEU A 596 -11.22 -18.04 -28.83
CA LEU A 596 -12.33 -18.37 -27.93
C LEU A 596 -12.10 -19.79 -27.35
N LEU A 597 -12.19 -19.91 -26.03
CA LEU A 597 -12.17 -21.20 -25.35
C LEU A 597 -13.39 -22.04 -25.78
N PRO A 598 -13.27 -23.36 -25.83
CA PRO A 598 -14.37 -24.25 -26.25
C PRO A 598 -15.68 -24.06 -25.48
N HIS A 599 -15.63 -23.59 -24.24
CA HIS A 599 -16.81 -23.29 -23.43
C HIS A 599 -17.64 -22.10 -23.90
N PHE A 600 -17.08 -21.23 -24.75
CA PHE A 600 -17.84 -20.13 -25.36
C PHE A 600 -18.52 -20.54 -26.67
N GLN A 601 -18.22 -21.72 -27.21
CA GLN A 601 -18.81 -22.22 -28.44
C GLN A 601 -20.25 -22.74 -28.28
N SER A 602 -20.70 -23.00 -27.05
CA SER A 602 -22.02 -23.59 -26.79
C SER A 602 -23.20 -22.60 -26.80
N VAL A 603 -22.98 -21.31 -26.98
CA VAL A 603 -24.04 -20.28 -26.95
C VAL A 603 -24.33 -19.66 -28.34
N GLY A 604 -23.58 -20.01 -29.35
CA GLY A 604 -23.83 -19.56 -30.72
C GLY A 604 -23.32 -20.56 -31.73
N GLY A 605 -24.24 -21.16 -32.42
CA GLY A 605 -24.21 -22.06 -33.60
C GLY A 605 -22.85 -22.51 -34.16
N GLN A 606 -22.85 -23.75 -34.59
CA GLN A 606 -21.81 -24.47 -35.29
C GLN A 606 -21.08 -23.63 -36.35
N ASP A 607 -19.89 -23.10 -35.97
CA ASP A 607 -18.86 -22.72 -36.92
C ASP A 607 -17.49 -22.81 -36.20
N GLU A 608 -16.48 -23.30 -36.91
CA GLU A 608 -15.11 -23.40 -36.43
C GLU A 608 -14.60 -22.04 -35.92
N PRO A 609 -13.84 -22.00 -34.82
CA PRO A 609 -13.34 -20.76 -34.26
C PRO A 609 -12.37 -20.10 -35.24
N SER A 610 -12.85 -19.10 -35.98
CA SER A 610 -11.99 -18.22 -36.75
C SER A 610 -11.19 -17.33 -35.79
N LEU A 611 -9.90 -17.17 -36.04
CA LEU A 611 -9.09 -16.13 -35.44
C LEU A 611 -9.68 -14.77 -35.85
N ILE A 612 -10.18 -14.02 -34.89
CA ILE A 612 -10.67 -12.66 -35.14
C ILE A 612 -9.52 -11.71 -34.82
N GLU A 613 -8.99 -11.06 -35.83
CA GLU A 613 -8.07 -9.94 -35.64
C GLU A 613 -8.84 -8.70 -35.18
N VAL A 614 -8.36 -8.00 -34.17
CA VAL A 614 -9.05 -6.83 -33.61
C VAL A 614 -9.27 -5.74 -34.65
N ASP A 615 -8.35 -5.63 -35.63
CA ASP A 615 -8.48 -4.67 -36.73
C ASP A 615 -9.63 -4.96 -37.69
N GLN A 616 -10.10 -6.21 -37.79
CA GLN A 616 -11.27 -6.54 -38.62
C GLN A 616 -12.60 -6.12 -37.96
N LEU A 617 -12.60 -5.92 -36.64
CA LEU A 617 -13.76 -5.41 -35.92
C LEU A 617 -13.94 -3.90 -36.07
N ASN A 618 -12.87 -3.16 -36.36
CA ASN A 618 -12.89 -1.71 -36.55
C ASN A 618 -13.45 -1.29 -37.93
N THR A 619 -13.40 -2.16 -38.95
CA THR A 619 -13.86 -1.85 -40.32
C THR A 619 -15.35 -2.07 -40.54
N SER A 620 -16.05 -2.70 -39.60
CA SER A 620 -17.51 -2.95 -39.73
C SER A 620 -18.39 -1.85 -39.14
N THR A 621 -17.85 -0.76 -38.63
CA THR A 621 -18.59 0.36 -38.05
C THR A 621 -18.70 1.59 -38.94
N SER A 622 -18.36 1.48 -40.24
CA SER A 622 -18.62 2.53 -41.25
C SER A 622 -19.71 2.07 -42.20
N ILE A 623 -20.93 1.88 -41.68
CA ILE A 623 -22.21 1.99 -42.46
C ILE A 623 -23.29 2.50 -41.49
#